data_6a483b2840127de1aef62119bc8c56dc
#
_entry.id   6a483b2840127de1aef62119bc8c56dc
#
_cell.length_a   1.000
_cell.length_b   1.000
_cell.length_c   1.000
_cell.angle_alpha   90.00
_cell.angle_beta   90.00
_cell.angle_gamma   90.00
#
_symmetry.space_group_name_H-M   'P 1'
#
loop_
_entity.id
_entity.type
_entity.pdbx_description
1 polymer ?
#
loop_
_entity_poly.entity_id
_entity_poly.type
_entity_poly.pdbx_seq_one_letter_code
_entity_poly.pdbx_strand_id
1 'polypeptide(L)'
;MELCSIASGSSGNCIYVGTDATHLLVDVGISGKKTEGGLNSIGQSLTNIDGILITHEHSDHICGLGVLSRKYHIPIYATCGTINAIKNSSSVGKIEEELFVPVKADESFRIKDITVDPMRTSHDAAEPVAYRMKYGNKKIAIATDLGTYNEYTVECLKGMDLLFLEANHDVNMLQVGPYPYQLKRRILGDKGHLSNELSGQLLKRIAHEKLQGVVLGHLSKDNNIPELAYETVRVELAMGSDIYNEVQFPITVAKRDEVSSVIKIA
;
A
#
# COMPACT_ATOMS: atom_id res chain seq x y z
N MET A 1 -1.24 17.53 -2.57
CA MET A 1 -0.81 16.12 -2.74
C MET A 1 -2.05 15.25 -2.74
N GLU A 2 -2.10 14.22 -3.56
CA GLU A 2 -3.31 13.39 -3.74
C GLU A 2 -2.96 11.91 -3.81
N LEU A 3 -3.92 11.05 -3.47
CA LEU A 3 -3.84 9.59 -3.53
C LEU A 3 -5.08 9.02 -4.20
N CYS A 4 -4.89 7.98 -5.00
CA CYS A 4 -5.97 7.19 -5.57
C CYS A 4 -5.59 5.70 -5.62
N SER A 5 -6.44 4.83 -5.12
CA SER A 5 -6.32 3.41 -5.35
C SER A 5 -6.88 3.05 -6.73
N ILE A 6 -6.01 2.61 -7.62
CA ILE A 6 -6.40 2.09 -8.94
C ILE A 6 -6.97 0.67 -8.78
N ALA A 7 -6.35 -0.13 -7.91
CA ALA A 7 -6.81 -1.44 -7.48
C ALA A 7 -6.16 -1.78 -6.14
N SER A 8 -6.86 -2.54 -5.29
CA SER A 8 -6.29 -3.00 -4.02
C SER A 8 -6.88 -4.31 -3.53
N GLY A 9 -6.02 -5.25 -3.22
CA GLY A 9 -6.37 -6.56 -2.65
C GLY A 9 -5.38 -7.64 -3.04
N SER A 10 -5.54 -8.82 -2.49
CA SER A 10 -4.69 -10.00 -2.74
C SER A 10 -4.65 -10.50 -4.21
N SER A 11 -5.31 -9.81 -5.13
CA SER A 11 -5.31 -10.10 -6.57
C SER A 11 -4.57 -9.04 -7.40
N GLY A 12 -4.14 -7.95 -6.79
CA GLY A 12 -3.36 -6.91 -7.44
C GLY A 12 -3.53 -5.55 -6.78
N ASN A 13 -2.41 -4.89 -6.54
CA ASN A 13 -2.31 -3.57 -5.91
C ASN A 13 -1.69 -2.58 -6.90
N CYS A 14 -2.28 -1.41 -6.98
CA CYS A 14 -1.74 -0.30 -7.75
C CYS A 14 -2.29 1.01 -7.18
N ILE A 15 -1.45 1.82 -6.59
CA ILE A 15 -1.85 3.04 -5.91
C ILE A 15 -1.12 4.21 -6.54
N TYR A 16 -1.88 5.22 -6.97
CA TYR A 16 -1.35 6.47 -7.49
C TYR A 16 -1.18 7.48 -6.35
N VAL A 17 -0.03 8.17 -6.35
CA VAL A 17 0.24 9.34 -5.51
C VAL A 17 0.81 10.45 -6.37
N GLY A 18 0.27 11.66 -6.24
CA GLY A 18 0.69 12.78 -7.06
C GLY A 18 0.69 14.13 -6.37
N THR A 19 1.47 15.03 -6.99
CA THR A 19 1.42 16.49 -6.81
C THR A 19 1.15 17.12 -8.18
N ASP A 20 1.21 18.43 -8.29
CA ASP A 20 1.12 19.10 -9.59
C ASP A 20 2.35 18.82 -10.49
N ALA A 21 3.49 18.39 -9.92
CA ALA A 21 4.76 18.20 -10.63
C ALA A 21 5.28 16.76 -10.64
N THR A 22 4.82 15.91 -9.73
CA THR A 22 5.30 14.52 -9.57
C THR A 22 4.15 13.54 -9.55
N HIS A 23 4.27 12.44 -10.32
CA HIS A 23 3.30 11.38 -10.41
C HIS A 23 3.96 10.03 -10.18
N LEU A 24 3.55 9.32 -9.14
CA LEU A 24 4.13 8.06 -8.71
C LEU A 24 3.08 6.93 -8.69
N LEU A 25 3.53 5.72 -8.98
CA LEU A 25 2.77 4.51 -8.67
C LEU A 25 3.46 3.78 -7.52
N VAL A 26 2.69 3.32 -6.56
CA VAL A 26 3.13 2.35 -5.57
C VAL A 26 2.51 1.02 -5.93
N ASP A 27 3.37 0.09 -6.28
CA ASP A 27 3.07 -1.20 -6.88
C ASP A 27 2.31 -1.13 -8.21
N VAL A 28 2.41 -2.19 -8.99
CA VAL A 28 1.75 -2.37 -10.29
C VAL A 28 1.35 -3.85 -10.45
N GLY A 29 0.63 -4.35 -9.45
CA GLY A 29 0.21 -5.75 -9.33
C GLY A 29 -0.96 -6.14 -10.23
N ILE A 30 -1.43 -5.22 -11.07
CA ILE A 30 -2.47 -5.45 -12.09
C ILE A 30 -1.89 -5.34 -13.49
N SER A 31 -2.61 -5.81 -14.51
CA SER A 31 -2.11 -5.73 -15.89
C SER A 31 -1.86 -4.28 -16.34
N GLY A 32 -0.87 -4.06 -17.21
CA GLY A 32 -0.58 -2.73 -17.75
C GLY A 32 -1.80 -2.04 -18.39
N LYS A 33 -2.70 -2.79 -19.05
CA LYS A 33 -3.96 -2.27 -19.58
C LYS A 33 -4.90 -1.75 -18.48
N LYS A 34 -5.03 -2.48 -17.37
CA LYS A 34 -5.84 -2.04 -16.22
C LYS A 34 -5.21 -0.81 -15.55
N THR A 35 -3.88 -0.78 -15.40
CA THR A 35 -3.15 0.38 -14.87
C THR A 35 -3.39 1.63 -15.74
N GLU A 36 -3.21 1.50 -17.07
CA GLU A 36 -3.44 2.58 -18.02
C GLU A 36 -4.89 3.09 -17.98
N GLY A 37 -5.86 2.19 -17.99
CA GLY A 37 -7.29 2.53 -17.90
C GLY A 37 -7.64 3.23 -16.59
N GLY A 38 -7.10 2.75 -15.47
CA GLY A 38 -7.32 3.36 -14.16
C GLY A 38 -6.73 4.76 -14.05
N LEU A 39 -5.49 4.97 -14.52
CA LEU A 39 -4.89 6.31 -14.59
C LEU A 39 -5.70 7.27 -15.48
N ASN A 40 -6.09 6.81 -16.66
CA ASN A 40 -6.90 7.64 -17.57
C ASN A 40 -8.24 8.08 -16.94
N SER A 41 -8.86 7.23 -16.11
CA SER A 41 -10.13 7.57 -15.44
C SER A 41 -10.01 8.69 -14.40
N ILE A 42 -8.80 8.95 -13.91
CA ILE A 42 -8.50 10.06 -13.00
C ILE A 42 -7.77 11.22 -13.71
N GLY A 43 -7.75 11.23 -15.04
CA GLY A 43 -7.13 12.28 -15.84
C GLY A 43 -5.59 12.21 -15.90
N GLN A 44 -5.00 11.07 -15.51
CA GLN A 44 -3.56 10.86 -15.58
C GLN A 44 -3.16 9.92 -16.72
N SER A 45 -1.89 9.93 -17.10
CA SER A 45 -1.33 9.08 -18.15
C SER A 45 -0.06 8.38 -17.67
N LEU A 46 0.17 7.15 -18.14
CA LEU A 46 1.43 6.44 -17.90
C LEU A 46 2.67 7.19 -18.42
N THR A 47 2.51 8.04 -19.42
CA THR A 47 3.60 8.89 -19.95
C THR A 47 4.03 9.99 -18.97
N ASN A 48 3.21 10.29 -17.98
CA ASN A 48 3.48 11.31 -16.97
C ASN A 48 4.04 10.70 -15.65
N ILE A 49 4.07 9.37 -15.55
CA ILE A 49 4.56 8.71 -14.34
C ILE A 49 6.08 8.85 -14.24
N ASP A 50 6.54 9.41 -13.13
CA ASP A 50 7.93 9.71 -12.84
C ASP A 50 8.67 8.55 -12.16
N GLY A 51 7.95 7.60 -11.60
CA GLY A 51 8.54 6.44 -10.95
C GLY A 51 7.50 5.44 -10.45
N ILE A 52 7.92 4.19 -10.38
CA ILE A 52 7.19 3.10 -9.75
C ILE A 52 7.96 2.70 -8.49
N LEU A 53 7.32 2.83 -7.34
CA LEU A 53 7.84 2.38 -6.04
C LEU A 53 7.32 0.96 -5.81
N ILE A 54 8.20 -0.02 -5.70
CA ILE A 54 7.81 -1.42 -5.43
C ILE A 54 8.04 -1.73 -3.96
N THR A 55 6.98 -2.16 -3.28
CA THR A 55 7.04 -2.55 -1.87
C THR A 55 7.78 -3.87 -1.68
N HIS A 56 7.48 -4.87 -2.50
CA HIS A 56 8.10 -6.19 -2.52
C HIS A 56 7.75 -6.97 -3.80
N GLU A 57 8.33 -8.15 -3.98
CA GLU A 57 8.31 -8.91 -5.24
C GLU A 57 7.12 -9.86 -5.44
N HIS A 58 6.11 -9.91 -4.58
CA HIS A 58 4.97 -10.79 -4.79
C HIS A 58 4.18 -10.40 -6.05
N SER A 59 3.56 -11.38 -6.67
CA SER A 59 2.92 -11.22 -7.99
C SER A 59 1.82 -10.18 -8.04
N ASP A 60 1.07 -10.04 -6.94
CA ASP A 60 0.03 -9.03 -6.77
C ASP A 60 0.55 -7.60 -6.52
N HIS A 61 1.87 -7.42 -6.56
CA HIS A 61 2.56 -6.11 -6.53
C HIS A 61 3.34 -5.81 -7.80
N ILE A 62 3.74 -6.84 -8.58
CA ILE A 62 4.63 -6.65 -9.75
C ILE A 62 4.10 -7.17 -11.08
N CYS A 63 2.90 -7.77 -11.14
CA CYS A 63 2.36 -8.43 -12.35
C CYS A 63 2.45 -7.55 -13.62
N GLY A 64 2.17 -6.25 -13.53
CA GLY A 64 2.23 -5.30 -14.63
C GLY A 64 3.61 -4.71 -14.92
N LEU A 65 4.57 -4.88 -13.98
CA LEU A 65 5.84 -4.15 -13.96
C LEU A 65 6.63 -4.31 -15.27
N GLY A 66 6.80 -5.54 -15.73
CA GLY A 66 7.59 -5.81 -16.93
C GLY A 66 7.00 -5.21 -18.21
N VAL A 67 5.66 -5.15 -18.32
CA VAL A 67 5.00 -4.52 -19.47
C VAL A 67 5.15 -3.02 -19.42
N LEU A 68 4.94 -2.41 -18.24
CA LEU A 68 5.01 -0.96 -18.07
C LEU A 68 6.44 -0.45 -18.25
N SER A 69 7.44 -1.12 -17.66
CA SER A 69 8.84 -0.71 -17.79
C SER A 69 9.33 -0.76 -19.23
N ARG A 70 9.05 -1.85 -19.98
CA ARG A 70 9.45 -1.95 -21.40
C ARG A 70 8.75 -0.95 -22.33
N LYS A 71 7.49 -0.59 -22.03
CA LYS A 71 6.71 0.31 -22.89
C LYS A 71 6.98 1.79 -22.62
N TYR A 72 7.19 2.14 -21.35
CA TYR A 72 7.23 3.54 -20.92
C TYR A 72 8.57 3.96 -20.31
N HIS A 73 9.50 3.03 -20.09
CA HIS A 73 10.84 3.28 -19.51
C HIS A 73 10.80 4.02 -18.19
N ILE A 74 9.81 3.69 -17.35
CA ILE A 74 9.61 4.33 -16.04
C ILE A 74 10.63 3.78 -15.05
N PRO A 75 11.36 4.63 -14.29
CA PRO A 75 12.27 4.19 -13.24
C PRO A 75 11.55 3.38 -12.14
N ILE A 76 12.19 2.31 -11.68
CA ILE A 76 11.67 1.37 -10.67
C ILE A 76 12.50 1.50 -9.40
N TYR A 77 11.89 2.02 -8.36
CA TYR A 77 12.51 2.19 -7.05
C TYR A 77 12.13 1.02 -6.15
N ALA A 78 13.11 0.24 -5.71
CA ALA A 78 12.90 -0.90 -4.82
C ALA A 78 14.16 -1.19 -4.00
N THR A 79 14.04 -1.96 -2.93
CA THR A 79 15.21 -2.43 -2.18
C THR A 79 16.05 -3.40 -3.00
N CYS A 80 17.33 -3.57 -2.64
CA CYS A 80 18.20 -4.48 -3.35
C CYS A 80 17.71 -5.94 -3.34
N GLY A 81 17.14 -6.38 -2.21
CA GLY A 81 16.52 -7.71 -2.09
C GLY A 81 15.36 -7.89 -3.04
N THR A 82 14.44 -6.92 -3.06
CA THR A 82 13.28 -6.90 -3.98
C THR A 82 13.72 -6.87 -5.45
N ILE A 83 14.70 -6.03 -5.82
CA ILE A 83 15.24 -5.98 -7.19
C ILE A 83 15.81 -7.34 -7.62
N ASN A 84 16.60 -7.98 -6.75
CA ASN A 84 17.17 -9.28 -7.03
C ASN A 84 16.10 -10.36 -7.21
N ALA A 85 15.05 -10.33 -6.38
CA ALA A 85 13.94 -11.26 -6.50
C ALA A 85 13.13 -11.02 -7.79
N ILE A 86 12.87 -9.76 -8.18
CA ILE A 86 12.23 -9.39 -9.45
C ILE A 86 13.02 -9.92 -10.66
N LYS A 87 14.34 -9.71 -10.67
CA LYS A 87 15.22 -10.17 -11.74
C LYS A 87 15.24 -11.70 -11.91
N ASN A 88 15.05 -12.41 -10.82
CA ASN A 88 14.96 -13.88 -10.82
C ASN A 88 13.54 -14.41 -11.11
N SER A 89 12.55 -13.53 -11.20
CA SER A 89 11.15 -13.90 -11.49
C SER A 89 10.92 -14.01 -12.99
N SER A 90 10.41 -15.15 -13.44
CA SER A 90 10.01 -15.34 -14.85
C SER A 90 8.72 -14.60 -15.22
N SER A 91 7.92 -14.20 -14.22
CA SER A 91 6.57 -13.65 -14.43
C SER A 91 6.57 -12.24 -15.05
N VAL A 92 7.58 -11.42 -14.78
CA VAL A 92 7.66 -10.03 -15.29
C VAL A 92 8.47 -9.93 -16.59
N GLY A 93 9.21 -11.00 -16.98
CA GLY A 93 10.12 -10.97 -18.10
C GLY A 93 11.34 -10.05 -17.87
N LYS A 94 12.16 -9.89 -18.90
CA LYS A 94 13.38 -9.08 -18.79
C LYS A 94 13.03 -7.58 -18.68
N ILE A 95 13.63 -6.91 -17.71
CA ILE A 95 13.60 -5.45 -17.49
C ILE A 95 15.03 -4.94 -17.68
N GLU A 96 15.19 -3.76 -18.27
CA GLU A 96 16.46 -3.09 -18.48
C GLU A 96 17.09 -2.69 -17.14
N GLU A 97 18.38 -2.98 -16.96
CA GLU A 97 19.10 -2.78 -15.69
C GLU A 97 19.08 -1.32 -15.20
N GLU A 98 19.20 -0.40 -16.14
CA GLU A 98 19.22 1.05 -15.91
C GLU A 98 17.89 1.61 -15.37
N LEU A 99 16.80 0.87 -15.48
CA LEU A 99 15.52 1.27 -14.91
C LEU A 99 15.42 1.00 -13.42
N PHE A 100 16.25 0.11 -12.87
CA PHE A 100 16.25 -0.17 -11.44
C PHE A 100 17.05 0.88 -10.66
N VAL A 101 16.38 1.54 -9.74
CA VAL A 101 16.95 2.49 -8.81
C VAL A 101 16.90 1.89 -7.40
N PRO A 102 18.03 1.37 -6.88
CA PRO A 102 18.04 0.76 -5.56
C PRO A 102 17.81 1.81 -4.46
N VAL A 103 16.91 1.49 -3.53
CA VAL A 103 16.65 2.28 -2.34
C VAL A 103 16.92 1.45 -1.08
N LYS A 104 17.04 2.10 0.08
CA LYS A 104 17.22 1.42 1.36
C LYS A 104 16.15 1.84 2.35
N ALA A 105 15.70 0.88 3.15
CA ALA A 105 14.83 1.19 4.27
C ALA A 105 15.51 2.18 5.22
N ASP A 106 14.74 3.11 5.75
CA ASP A 106 15.18 4.18 6.67
C ASP A 106 16.13 5.23 6.05
N GLU A 107 16.37 5.17 4.73
CA GLU A 107 17.11 6.22 3.99
C GLU A 107 16.16 6.96 3.04
N SER A 108 15.90 8.24 3.33
CA SER A 108 15.04 9.07 2.48
C SER A 108 15.70 9.39 1.15
N PHE A 109 14.90 9.43 0.09
CA PHE A 109 15.32 9.91 -1.23
C PHE A 109 14.26 10.84 -1.83
N ARG A 110 14.58 11.46 -2.96
CA ARG A 110 13.69 12.46 -3.56
C ARG A 110 13.40 12.14 -5.02
N ILE A 111 12.14 12.24 -5.40
CA ILE A 111 11.70 12.24 -6.79
C ILE A 111 11.03 13.59 -7.03
N LYS A 112 11.64 14.46 -7.83
CA LYS A 112 11.22 15.84 -8.07
C LYS A 112 10.90 16.60 -6.75
N ASP A 113 9.63 16.84 -6.46
CA ASP A 113 9.18 17.61 -5.28
C ASP A 113 8.67 16.71 -4.13
N ILE A 114 8.62 15.39 -4.31
CA ILE A 114 8.25 14.43 -3.28
C ILE A 114 9.50 13.82 -2.62
N THR A 115 9.57 13.89 -1.30
CA THR A 115 10.51 13.08 -0.51
C THR A 115 9.85 11.76 -0.16
N VAL A 116 10.54 10.64 -0.42
CA VAL A 116 10.08 9.28 -0.17
C VAL A 116 10.93 8.64 0.91
N ASP A 117 10.28 8.10 1.93
CA ASP A 117 10.90 7.44 3.08
C ASP A 117 10.45 5.97 3.11
N PRO A 118 11.25 5.01 2.63
CA PRO A 118 10.95 3.59 2.77
C PRO A 118 11.06 3.17 4.24
N MET A 119 10.08 2.44 4.76
CA MET A 119 10.11 1.85 6.09
C MET A 119 10.02 0.32 5.99
N ARG A 120 10.73 -0.38 6.86
CA ARG A 120 10.71 -1.85 6.89
C ARG A 120 9.34 -2.37 7.31
N THR A 121 8.89 -3.44 6.66
CA THR A 121 7.69 -4.17 7.05
C THR A 121 8.02 -5.59 7.48
N SER A 122 7.16 -6.20 8.29
CA SER A 122 7.25 -7.62 8.63
C SER A 122 6.41 -8.41 7.65
N HIS A 123 7.03 -8.91 6.57
CA HIS A 123 6.37 -9.72 5.55
C HIS A 123 7.31 -10.81 5.01
N ASP A 124 6.76 -11.86 4.41
CA ASP A 124 7.51 -13.00 3.89
C ASP A 124 8.03 -12.76 2.46
N ALA A 125 8.74 -11.66 2.28
CA ALA A 125 9.38 -11.25 1.04
C ALA A 125 10.89 -11.02 1.24
N ALA A 126 11.64 -10.77 0.17
CA ALA A 126 13.10 -10.69 0.21
C ALA A 126 13.61 -9.50 1.04
N GLU A 127 13.06 -8.31 0.85
CA GLU A 127 13.40 -7.09 1.59
C GLU A 127 12.22 -6.09 1.51
N PRO A 128 11.07 -6.42 2.15
CA PRO A 128 9.83 -5.68 1.98
C PRO A 128 9.86 -4.32 2.69
N VAL A 129 9.25 -3.31 2.06
CA VAL A 129 9.10 -1.96 2.61
C VAL A 129 7.70 -1.42 2.37
N ALA A 130 7.26 -0.52 3.24
CA ALA A 130 6.16 0.41 2.99
C ALA A 130 6.74 1.79 2.67
N TYR A 131 5.96 2.67 2.09
CA TYR A 131 6.41 3.99 1.69
C TYR A 131 5.66 5.11 2.39
N ARG A 132 6.43 6.03 2.98
CA ARG A 132 5.94 7.32 3.44
C ARG A 132 6.40 8.37 2.46
N MET A 133 5.53 9.30 2.11
CA MET A 133 5.81 10.34 1.13
C MET A 133 5.47 11.70 1.70
N LYS A 134 6.34 12.68 1.44
CA LYS A 134 6.20 14.04 1.95
C LYS A 134 6.32 15.06 0.81
N TYR A 135 5.39 16.01 0.78
CA TYR A 135 5.41 17.17 -0.09
C TYR A 135 5.07 18.43 0.74
N GLY A 136 6.04 19.31 0.94
CA GLY A 136 5.89 20.42 1.89
C GLY A 136 5.58 19.93 3.30
N ASN A 137 4.42 20.31 3.83
CA ASN A 137 3.94 19.85 5.14
C ASN A 137 3.01 18.64 5.04
N LYS A 138 2.65 18.19 3.83
CA LYS A 138 1.71 17.11 3.59
C LYS A 138 2.41 15.76 3.62
N LYS A 139 1.81 14.77 4.29
CA LYS A 139 2.40 13.44 4.46
C LYS A 139 1.38 12.34 4.19
N ILE A 140 1.74 11.40 3.33
CA ILE A 140 0.95 10.20 3.03
C ILE A 140 1.79 8.97 3.35
N ALA A 141 1.19 7.93 3.93
CA ALA A 141 1.81 6.61 4.01
C ALA A 141 0.96 5.55 3.30
N ILE A 142 1.64 4.62 2.63
CA ILE A 142 1.06 3.41 2.06
C ILE A 142 1.73 2.24 2.76
N ALA A 143 0.97 1.53 3.59
CA ALA A 143 1.44 0.45 4.45
C ALA A 143 0.54 -0.78 4.27
N THR A 144 0.90 -1.61 3.32
CA THR A 144 0.32 -2.93 3.04
C THR A 144 1.33 -4.02 3.36
N ASP A 145 0.86 -5.25 3.47
CA ASP A 145 1.70 -6.41 3.72
C ASP A 145 2.49 -6.30 5.03
N LEU A 146 1.71 -6.10 6.07
CA LEU A 146 2.15 -6.03 7.44
C LEU A 146 1.69 -7.29 8.20
N GLY A 147 2.57 -8.25 8.41
CA GLY A 147 2.25 -9.43 9.23
C GLY A 147 2.03 -9.07 10.69
N THR A 148 2.81 -8.12 11.18
CA THR A 148 2.68 -7.55 12.53
C THR A 148 3.23 -6.13 12.57
N TYR A 149 2.96 -5.40 13.64
CA TYR A 149 3.54 -4.08 13.88
C TYR A 149 4.18 -4.00 15.28
N ASN A 150 5.13 -3.11 15.42
CA ASN A 150 5.86 -2.83 16.65
C ASN A 150 6.01 -1.31 16.86
N GLU A 151 6.76 -0.88 17.89
CA GLU A 151 6.98 0.55 18.15
C GLU A 151 7.62 1.29 16.95
N TYR A 152 8.53 0.64 16.23
CA TYR A 152 9.12 1.23 15.03
C TYR A 152 8.02 1.53 13.97
N THR A 153 7.13 0.59 13.70
CA THR A 153 6.01 0.78 12.75
C THR A 153 5.11 1.92 13.19
N VAL A 154 4.76 1.96 14.48
CA VAL A 154 3.95 3.01 15.07
C VAL A 154 4.62 4.39 14.91
N GLU A 155 5.89 4.51 15.28
CA GLU A 155 6.63 5.77 15.15
C GLU A 155 6.77 6.22 13.68
N CYS A 156 6.97 5.28 12.76
CA CYS A 156 7.00 5.58 11.33
C CYS A 156 5.68 6.12 10.79
N LEU A 157 4.54 5.61 11.26
CA LEU A 157 3.21 5.97 10.76
C LEU A 157 2.55 7.13 11.52
N LYS A 158 3.10 7.58 12.65
CA LYS A 158 2.61 8.75 13.36
C LYS A 158 2.75 10.03 12.54
N GLY A 159 1.77 10.92 12.67
CA GLY A 159 1.80 12.26 12.07
C GLY A 159 1.61 12.28 10.56
N MET A 160 1.00 11.23 9.98
CA MET A 160 0.57 11.21 8.58
C MET A 160 -0.77 11.96 8.43
N ASP A 161 -0.93 12.69 7.33
CA ASP A 161 -2.19 13.36 7.01
C ASP A 161 -3.17 12.40 6.32
N LEU A 162 -2.68 11.41 5.59
CA LEU A 162 -3.48 10.38 4.93
C LEU A 162 -2.77 9.03 5.03
N LEU A 163 -3.52 8.00 5.39
CA LEU A 163 -3.02 6.63 5.50
C LEU A 163 -3.74 5.71 4.50
N PHE A 164 -2.97 4.95 3.75
CA PHE A 164 -3.44 3.73 3.08
C PHE A 164 -2.93 2.55 3.91
N LEU A 165 -3.83 1.88 4.61
CA LEU A 165 -3.48 0.89 5.64
C LEU A 165 -4.10 -0.47 5.31
N GLU A 166 -3.34 -1.53 5.50
CA GLU A 166 -3.83 -2.89 5.35
C GLU A 166 -4.95 -3.22 6.35
N ALA A 167 -6.03 -3.84 5.85
CA ALA A 167 -7.04 -4.56 6.61
C ALA A 167 -7.36 -5.84 5.83
N ASN A 168 -6.48 -6.84 5.96
CA ASN A 168 -6.50 -7.96 5.02
C ASN A 168 -7.64 -8.92 5.26
N HIS A 169 -7.86 -9.37 6.48
CA HIS A 169 -8.83 -10.44 6.77
C HIS A 169 -9.57 -10.23 8.08
N ASP A 170 -10.77 -10.76 8.13
CA ASP A 170 -11.46 -11.08 9.37
C ASP A 170 -10.94 -12.41 9.90
N VAL A 171 -10.59 -12.46 11.19
CA VAL A 171 -9.97 -13.65 11.81
C VAL A 171 -10.92 -14.84 11.78
N ASN A 172 -12.22 -14.64 12.04
CA ASN A 172 -13.20 -15.71 12.07
C ASN A 172 -13.46 -16.25 10.65
N MET A 173 -13.64 -15.36 9.65
CA MET A 173 -13.76 -15.79 8.25
C MET A 173 -12.56 -16.59 7.80
N LEU A 174 -11.34 -16.17 8.13
CA LEU A 174 -10.13 -16.90 7.79
C LEU A 174 -10.07 -18.27 8.48
N GLN A 175 -10.45 -18.35 9.77
CA GLN A 175 -10.42 -19.61 10.52
C GLN A 175 -11.40 -20.64 9.99
N VAL A 176 -12.63 -20.24 9.65
CA VAL A 176 -13.67 -21.14 9.13
C VAL A 176 -13.64 -21.29 7.61
N GLY A 177 -12.98 -20.40 6.89
CA GLY A 177 -12.92 -20.34 5.44
C GLY A 177 -12.23 -21.54 4.78
N PRO A 178 -12.26 -21.63 3.45
CA PRO A 178 -11.83 -22.83 2.70
C PRO A 178 -10.31 -22.97 2.57
N TYR A 179 -9.51 -22.02 3.02
CA TYR A 179 -8.07 -22.06 2.84
C TYR A 179 -7.42 -23.25 3.58
N PRO A 180 -6.40 -23.90 2.99
CA PRO A 180 -5.62 -24.94 3.67
C PRO A 180 -5.00 -24.40 4.96
N TYR A 181 -4.86 -25.28 5.97
CA TYR A 181 -4.34 -24.90 7.29
C TYR A 181 -2.97 -24.19 7.23
N GLN A 182 -2.07 -24.64 6.37
CA GLN A 182 -0.76 -24.02 6.20
C GLN A 182 -0.87 -22.57 5.71
N LEU A 183 -1.80 -22.28 4.77
CA LEU A 183 -2.03 -20.93 4.27
C LEU A 183 -2.66 -20.04 5.36
N LYS A 184 -3.60 -20.56 6.13
CA LYS A 184 -4.16 -19.82 7.29
C LYS A 184 -3.08 -19.45 8.30
N ARG A 185 -2.18 -20.39 8.63
CA ARG A 185 -1.04 -20.12 9.53
C ARG A 185 -0.07 -19.07 8.96
N ARG A 186 0.19 -19.11 7.66
CA ARG A 186 1.02 -18.10 6.97
C ARG A 186 0.38 -16.72 7.11
N ILE A 187 -0.92 -16.59 6.82
CA ILE A 187 -1.65 -15.32 6.86
C ILE A 187 -1.68 -14.75 8.29
N LEU A 188 -1.96 -15.59 9.28
CA LEU A 188 -2.02 -15.20 10.70
C LEU A 188 -0.64 -15.00 11.37
N GLY A 189 0.43 -15.39 10.71
CA GLY A 189 1.78 -15.30 11.27
C GLY A 189 2.37 -13.87 11.22
N ASP A 190 3.41 -13.65 12.00
CA ASP A 190 4.10 -12.34 12.11
C ASP A 190 4.65 -11.79 10.78
N LYS A 191 4.76 -12.62 9.77
CA LYS A 191 5.15 -12.25 8.39
C LYS A 191 4.00 -12.38 7.39
N GLY A 192 2.77 -12.53 7.86
CA GLY A 192 1.57 -12.63 7.05
C GLY A 192 0.97 -11.25 6.76
N HIS A 193 -0.27 -11.03 7.25
CA HIS A 193 -1.05 -9.82 7.01
C HIS A 193 -1.79 -9.35 8.26
N LEU A 194 -2.02 -8.05 8.38
CA LEU A 194 -2.86 -7.51 9.46
C LEU A 194 -4.32 -7.93 9.28
N SER A 195 -4.92 -8.45 10.37
CA SER A 195 -6.36 -8.59 10.44
C SER A 195 -7.05 -7.21 10.57
N ASN A 196 -8.37 -7.19 10.39
CA ASN A 196 -9.16 -5.98 10.59
C ASN A 196 -8.97 -5.41 12.01
N GLU A 197 -8.94 -6.27 13.03
CA GLU A 197 -8.74 -5.90 14.43
C GLU A 197 -7.35 -5.27 14.65
N LEU A 198 -6.29 -5.92 14.17
CA LEU A 198 -4.93 -5.40 14.31
C LEU A 198 -4.74 -4.09 13.56
N SER A 199 -5.39 -3.93 12.41
CA SER A 199 -5.42 -2.67 11.66
C SER A 199 -6.07 -1.56 12.48
N GLY A 200 -7.23 -1.81 13.09
CA GLY A 200 -7.91 -0.87 13.98
C GLY A 200 -7.07 -0.50 15.21
N GLN A 201 -6.42 -1.49 15.84
CA GLN A 201 -5.54 -1.28 16.99
C GLN A 201 -4.30 -0.44 16.61
N LEU A 202 -3.68 -0.70 15.45
CA LEU A 202 -2.58 0.13 14.95
C LEU A 202 -3.08 1.55 14.69
N LEU A 203 -4.19 1.70 13.98
CA LEU A 203 -4.77 3.01 13.66
C LEU A 203 -5.06 3.83 14.93
N LYS A 204 -5.60 3.21 15.98
CA LYS A 204 -5.82 3.84 17.29
C LYS A 204 -4.53 4.42 17.89
N ARG A 205 -3.38 3.77 17.71
CA ARG A 205 -2.08 4.22 18.23
C ARG A 205 -1.46 5.39 17.46
N ILE A 206 -1.84 5.54 16.18
CA ILE A 206 -1.24 6.53 15.27
C ILE A 206 -2.20 7.66 14.88
N ALA A 207 -3.49 7.53 15.16
CA ALA A 207 -4.50 8.56 14.90
C ALA A 207 -4.20 9.83 15.70
N HIS A 208 -4.49 10.97 15.10
CA HIS A 208 -4.29 12.30 15.69
C HIS A 208 -5.21 13.33 15.02
N GLU A 209 -5.38 14.49 15.64
CA GLU A 209 -6.32 15.55 15.21
C GLU A 209 -6.13 16.06 13.78
N LYS A 210 -4.93 15.94 13.21
CA LYS A 210 -4.61 16.39 11.85
C LYS A 210 -4.74 15.30 10.79
N LEU A 211 -5.11 14.07 11.17
CA LEU A 211 -5.35 12.99 10.21
C LEU A 211 -6.60 13.33 9.38
N GLN A 212 -6.44 13.41 8.06
CA GLN A 212 -7.50 13.84 7.14
C GLN A 212 -8.23 12.66 6.49
N GLY A 213 -7.70 11.44 6.63
CA GLY A 213 -8.38 10.26 6.13
C GLY A 213 -7.58 8.97 6.23
N VAL A 214 -8.31 7.88 6.16
CA VAL A 214 -7.76 6.52 6.11
C VAL A 214 -8.43 5.75 4.99
N VAL A 215 -7.63 5.08 4.17
CA VAL A 215 -8.10 4.13 3.16
C VAL A 215 -7.68 2.74 3.63
N LEU A 216 -8.63 1.90 3.96
CA LEU A 216 -8.38 0.49 4.24
C LEU A 216 -8.19 -0.23 2.91
N GLY A 217 -7.11 -0.97 2.77
CA GLY A 217 -6.77 -1.65 1.53
C GLY A 217 -6.25 -3.06 1.74
N HIS A 218 -5.85 -3.69 0.64
CA HIS A 218 -5.29 -5.03 0.60
C HIS A 218 -6.19 -6.13 1.19
N LEU A 219 -7.52 -6.01 0.97
CA LEU A 219 -8.49 -6.96 1.50
C LEU A 219 -8.35 -8.34 0.81
N SER A 220 -8.40 -9.40 1.61
CA SER A 220 -8.53 -10.77 1.12
C SER A 220 -9.83 -10.94 0.36
N LYS A 221 -9.79 -11.68 -0.74
CA LYS A 221 -10.99 -11.97 -1.55
C LYS A 221 -11.98 -12.88 -0.83
N ASP A 222 -11.44 -13.88 -0.13
CA ASP A 222 -12.24 -14.98 0.40
C ASP A 222 -12.46 -14.87 1.93
N ASN A 223 -11.68 -14.02 2.60
CA ASN A 223 -11.69 -13.93 4.06
C ASN A 223 -11.95 -12.51 4.57
N ASN A 224 -12.55 -11.66 3.74
CA ASN A 224 -12.97 -10.31 4.14
C ASN A 224 -14.07 -9.79 3.24
N ILE A 225 -14.82 -8.82 3.75
CA ILE A 225 -15.75 -7.98 2.97
C ILE A 225 -15.56 -6.51 3.39
N PRO A 226 -15.77 -5.55 2.49
CA PRO A 226 -15.50 -4.13 2.77
C PRO A 226 -16.23 -3.59 4.00
N GLU A 227 -17.49 -3.97 4.18
CA GLU A 227 -18.32 -3.54 5.29
C GLU A 227 -17.78 -4.05 6.64
N LEU A 228 -17.33 -5.31 6.67
CA LEU A 228 -16.76 -5.93 7.88
C LEU A 228 -15.41 -5.30 8.24
N ALA A 229 -14.55 -5.07 7.26
CA ALA A 229 -13.28 -4.37 7.49
C ALA A 229 -13.52 -2.97 8.06
N TYR A 230 -14.44 -2.22 7.46
CA TYR A 230 -14.81 -0.88 7.92
C TYR A 230 -15.34 -0.88 9.37
N GLU A 231 -16.34 -1.72 9.65
CA GLU A 231 -16.98 -1.75 10.96
C GLU A 231 -16.03 -2.26 12.06
N THR A 232 -15.22 -3.30 11.78
CA THR A 232 -14.25 -3.81 12.76
C THR A 232 -13.23 -2.72 13.12
N VAL A 233 -12.64 -2.05 12.13
CA VAL A 233 -11.68 -0.96 12.38
C VAL A 233 -12.34 0.18 13.15
N ARG A 234 -13.58 0.55 12.82
CA ARG A 234 -14.34 1.58 13.51
C ARG A 234 -14.62 1.23 14.98
N VAL A 235 -14.96 -0.02 15.26
CA VAL A 235 -15.20 -0.51 16.64
C VAL A 235 -13.91 -0.49 17.44
N GLU A 236 -12.78 -0.96 16.89
CA GLU A 236 -11.47 -0.93 17.55
C GLU A 236 -11.04 0.51 17.90
N LEU A 237 -11.28 1.46 17.00
CA LEU A 237 -11.01 2.88 17.24
C LEU A 237 -11.88 3.44 18.40
N ALA A 238 -13.16 3.06 18.44
CA ALA A 238 -14.08 3.53 19.47
C ALA A 238 -13.79 2.94 20.86
N MET A 239 -13.17 1.76 20.93
CA MET A 239 -12.82 1.09 22.18
C MET A 239 -11.69 1.84 22.94
N GLY A 240 -12.02 2.90 23.66
CA GLY A 240 -11.15 3.56 24.64
C GLY A 240 -10.21 4.62 24.08
N SER A 241 -10.56 5.31 23.01
CA SER A 241 -9.85 6.51 22.57
C SER A 241 -10.79 7.72 22.62
N ASP A 242 -10.41 8.72 23.38
CA ASP A 242 -11.10 10.03 23.38
C ASP A 242 -10.89 10.74 22.03
N ILE A 243 -9.80 10.45 21.33
CA ILE A 243 -9.44 11.06 20.05
C ILE A 243 -10.46 10.74 18.94
N TYR A 244 -10.99 9.51 18.87
CA TYR A 244 -11.97 9.16 17.84
C TYR A 244 -13.34 9.84 18.09
N ASN A 245 -13.68 10.08 19.36
CA ASN A 245 -14.90 10.79 19.72
C ASN A 245 -14.81 12.30 19.44
N GLU A 246 -13.61 12.86 19.42
CA GLU A 246 -13.34 14.28 19.18
C GLU A 246 -12.99 14.59 17.71
N VAL A 247 -12.30 13.67 17.01
CA VAL A 247 -11.82 13.88 15.64
C VAL A 247 -12.39 12.83 14.70
N GLN A 248 -13.39 13.21 13.93
CA GLN A 248 -13.99 12.37 12.89
C GLN A 248 -13.22 12.55 11.58
N PHE A 249 -12.27 11.69 11.30
CA PHE A 249 -11.68 11.57 9.96
C PHE A 249 -12.42 10.50 9.14
N PRO A 250 -12.58 10.68 7.82
CA PRO A 250 -13.22 9.69 6.98
C PRO A 250 -12.37 8.41 6.88
N ILE A 251 -13.03 7.26 7.05
CA ILE A 251 -12.49 5.94 6.74
C ILE A 251 -13.18 5.46 5.48
N THR A 252 -12.43 5.03 4.49
CA THR A 252 -12.94 4.43 3.26
C THR A 252 -12.27 3.08 3.03
N VAL A 253 -12.89 2.24 2.21
CA VAL A 253 -12.32 0.94 1.83
C VAL A 253 -12.00 0.97 0.34
N ALA A 254 -10.75 0.67 -0.01
CA ALA A 254 -10.32 0.59 -1.39
C ALA A 254 -11.00 -0.59 -2.11
N LYS A 255 -11.46 -0.35 -3.30
CA LYS A 255 -12.09 -1.38 -4.12
C LYS A 255 -11.04 -2.27 -4.78
N ARG A 256 -11.39 -3.54 -4.98
CA ARG A 256 -10.49 -4.53 -5.55
C ARG A 256 -10.17 -4.28 -7.03
N ASP A 257 -11.19 -4.10 -7.83
CA ASP A 257 -11.11 -4.03 -9.29
C ASP A 257 -11.65 -2.72 -9.88
N GLU A 258 -11.92 -1.72 -9.02
CA GLU A 258 -12.43 -0.42 -9.43
C GLU A 258 -11.56 0.69 -8.87
N VAL A 259 -11.41 1.75 -9.66
CA VAL A 259 -10.69 2.95 -9.24
C VAL A 259 -11.47 3.67 -8.14
N SER A 260 -10.81 3.96 -7.03
CA SER A 260 -11.38 4.75 -5.93
C SER A 260 -11.46 6.24 -6.30
N SER A 261 -12.20 7.00 -5.52
CA SER A 261 -12.15 8.47 -5.65
C SER A 261 -10.75 9.00 -5.31
N VAL A 262 -10.31 10.04 -6.02
CA VAL A 262 -9.07 10.74 -5.70
C VAL A 262 -9.25 11.51 -4.39
N ILE A 263 -8.38 11.24 -3.43
CA ILE A 263 -8.36 11.92 -2.13
C ILE A 263 -7.27 12.98 -2.17
N LYS A 264 -7.64 14.25 -1.96
CA LYS A 264 -6.72 15.37 -1.88
C LYS A 264 -6.55 15.80 -0.43
N ILE A 265 -5.30 15.91 0.03
CA ILE A 265 -5.00 16.46 1.35
C ILE A 265 -4.73 17.96 1.27
N ALA A 266 -5.30 18.68 2.23
CA ALA A 266 -5.26 20.14 2.26
C ALA A 266 -3.88 20.71 2.67
#